data_f984b33e70b783236fad2ee77c933708
#
_entry.id   f984b33e70b783236fad2ee77c933708
#
_cell.length_a   1.000
_cell.length_b   1.000
_cell.length_c   1.000
_cell.angle_alpha   90.00
_cell.angle_beta   90.00
_cell.angle_gamma   90.00
#
_symmetry.space_group_name_H-M   'P 1'
#
loop_
_entity.id
_entity.type
_entity.pdbx_description
1 polymer ?
#
loop_
_entity_poly.entity_id
_entity_poly.type
_entity_poly.pdbx_seq_one_letter_code
_entity_poly.pdbx_strand_id
1 'polypeptide(L)'
;MSKIVQIGSGMIGTTMAYDLSQEHDIIVGDFDDSSFAKLERLNPNIVTKKIDVTNSLELNEFIQVADLVLLAVPGHLGFAALKTIIKSGKNVVDISFSNENFLELDALAKDMGVTAAVDAGLAPGIPNFLLGYHDSEMKINSFEYYVGGLPKNPQPPFFYKAPFSPTDVIEEYTRPARMMINGEIVAKPALSEIERMNFDNVGNLEAFNTDGLRSILFTMNHITCLLYTSDAADE
;
A
#
# COMPACT_ATOMS: atom_id res chain seq x y z
N MET A 1 19.85 3.61 15.77
CA MET A 1 18.50 4.16 15.61
C MET A 1 18.50 5.01 14.36
N SER A 2 17.57 4.81 13.47
CA SER A 2 17.40 5.66 12.27
C SER A 2 16.30 6.68 12.53
N LYS A 3 16.40 7.84 11.88
CA LYS A 3 15.37 8.85 11.92
C LYS A 3 14.41 8.65 10.75
N ILE A 4 13.18 8.22 11.04
CA ILE A 4 12.16 7.96 10.03
C ILE A 4 11.17 9.12 10.05
N VAL A 5 10.95 9.72 8.89
CA VAL A 5 9.86 10.69 8.70
C VAL A 5 8.71 10.00 7.99
N GLN A 6 7.60 9.90 8.69
CA GLN A 6 6.37 9.31 8.15
C GLN A 6 5.40 10.40 7.70
N ILE A 7 4.84 10.25 6.51
CA ILE A 7 3.79 11.09 5.96
C ILE A 7 2.48 10.31 5.96
N GLY A 8 1.52 10.83 6.71
CA GLY A 8 0.22 10.18 6.94
C GLY A 8 0.12 9.51 8.30
N SER A 9 -0.95 9.83 9.03
CA SER A 9 -1.26 9.32 10.37
C SER A 9 -2.70 8.81 10.49
N GLY A 10 -3.28 8.34 9.38
CA GLY A 10 -4.55 7.63 9.37
C GLY A 10 -4.50 6.32 10.17
N MET A 11 -5.49 5.45 10.01
CA MET A 11 -5.59 4.18 10.76
C MET A 11 -4.30 3.34 10.67
N ILE A 12 -3.79 3.15 9.47
CA ILE A 12 -2.56 2.37 9.22
C ILE A 12 -1.34 3.14 9.69
N GLY A 13 -1.19 4.41 9.27
CA GLY A 13 -0.04 5.24 9.62
C GLY A 13 0.16 5.40 11.14
N THR A 14 -0.92 5.55 11.91
CA THR A 14 -0.83 5.59 13.38
C THR A 14 -0.24 4.30 13.95
N THR A 15 -0.64 3.14 13.44
CA THR A 15 -0.14 1.84 13.91
C THR A 15 1.32 1.66 13.55
N MET A 16 1.71 2.00 12.32
CA MET A 16 3.09 1.92 11.84
C MET A 16 4.01 2.85 12.63
N ALA A 17 3.61 4.11 12.85
CA ALA A 17 4.39 5.07 13.63
C ALA A 17 4.63 4.58 15.06
N TYR A 18 3.60 4.01 15.70
CA TYR A 18 3.75 3.44 17.04
C TYR A 18 4.70 2.25 17.07
N ASP A 19 4.55 1.30 16.16
CA ASP A 19 5.39 0.10 16.09
C ASP A 19 6.86 0.46 15.85
N LEU A 20 7.12 1.26 14.83
CA LEU A 20 8.47 1.71 14.48
C LEU A 20 9.12 2.56 15.58
N SER A 21 8.33 3.30 16.36
CA SER A 21 8.83 4.12 17.47
C SER A 21 9.42 3.33 18.63
N GLN A 22 9.28 2.00 18.63
CA GLN A 22 9.91 1.14 19.63
C GLN A 22 11.43 1.01 19.39
N GLU A 23 11.88 1.21 18.14
CA GLU A 23 13.27 0.98 17.73
C GLU A 23 13.91 2.18 17.02
N HIS A 24 13.10 3.17 16.58
CA HIS A 24 13.53 4.30 15.75
C HIS A 24 13.01 5.63 16.26
N ASP A 25 13.66 6.71 15.85
CA ASP A 25 13.18 8.09 16.05
C ASP A 25 12.13 8.41 14.97
N ILE A 26 10.87 8.62 15.39
CA ILE A 26 9.75 8.84 14.45
C ILE A 26 9.28 10.28 14.49
N ILE A 27 9.20 10.89 13.31
CA ILE A 27 8.54 12.18 13.08
C ILE A 27 7.39 11.95 12.12
N VAL A 28 6.19 12.34 12.51
CA VAL A 28 4.96 12.13 11.73
C VAL A 28 4.42 13.46 11.22
N GLY A 29 4.17 13.54 9.92
CA GLY A 29 3.49 14.65 9.28
C GLY A 29 2.12 14.25 8.75
N ASP A 30 1.09 15.08 8.99
CA ASP A 30 -0.25 14.90 8.42
C ASP A 30 -0.92 16.27 8.23
N PHE A 31 -1.88 16.34 7.32
CA PHE A 31 -2.74 17.49 7.14
C PHE A 31 -3.79 17.59 8.26
N ASP A 32 -4.32 16.43 8.68
CA ASP A 32 -5.27 16.30 9.78
C ASP A 32 -4.53 15.94 11.08
N ASP A 33 -4.53 16.87 12.03
CA ASP A 33 -3.89 16.71 13.32
C ASP A 33 -4.72 15.93 14.36
N SER A 34 -5.90 15.45 13.99
CA SER A 34 -6.82 14.71 14.88
C SER A 34 -6.21 13.44 15.49
N SER A 35 -5.25 12.80 14.78
CA SER A 35 -4.55 11.61 15.26
C SER A 35 -3.36 11.90 16.18
N PHE A 36 -2.85 13.13 16.24
CA PHE A 36 -1.62 13.47 16.95
C PHE A 36 -1.72 13.22 18.45
N ALA A 37 -2.83 13.60 19.07
CA ALA A 37 -3.07 13.33 20.50
C ALA A 37 -3.13 11.82 20.81
N LYS A 38 -3.49 10.98 19.85
CA LYS A 38 -3.45 9.52 19.99
C LYS A 38 -2.02 9.02 19.93
N LEU A 39 -1.23 9.50 18.96
CA LEU A 39 0.19 9.13 18.81
C LEU A 39 0.99 9.50 20.05
N GLU A 40 0.84 10.73 20.57
CA GLU A 40 1.51 11.19 21.79
C GLU A 40 1.17 10.37 23.03
N ARG A 41 -0.08 9.88 23.14
CA ARG A 41 -0.47 8.96 24.21
C ARG A 41 0.12 7.56 24.06
N LEU A 42 0.29 7.09 22.83
CA LEU A 42 0.89 5.78 22.56
C LEU A 42 2.41 5.79 22.82
N ASN A 43 3.09 6.81 22.36
CA ASN A 43 4.51 7.04 22.64
C ASN A 43 4.81 8.56 22.61
N PRO A 44 5.12 9.19 23.75
CA PRO A 44 5.39 10.62 23.83
C PRO A 44 6.68 11.06 23.12
N ASN A 45 7.53 10.12 22.68
CA ASN A 45 8.73 10.43 21.91
C ASN A 45 8.44 10.61 20.41
N ILE A 46 7.25 10.26 19.92
CA ILE A 46 6.83 10.54 18.54
C ILE A 46 6.62 12.03 18.39
N VAL A 47 7.37 12.65 17.49
CA VAL A 47 7.21 14.07 17.15
C VAL A 47 6.16 14.19 16.05
N THR A 48 5.17 15.05 16.25
CA THR A 48 4.12 15.29 15.26
C THR A 48 4.20 16.71 14.70
N LYS A 49 3.88 16.88 13.42
CA LYS A 49 3.81 18.20 12.77
C LYS A 49 2.73 18.21 11.71
N LYS A 50 1.90 19.27 11.73
CA LYS A 50 0.93 19.50 10.66
C LYS A 50 1.65 19.94 9.39
N ILE A 51 1.38 19.24 8.28
CA ILE A 51 1.94 19.53 6.95
C ILE A 51 0.91 19.26 5.87
N ASP A 52 1.01 19.98 4.78
CA ASP A 52 0.27 19.68 3.55
C ASP A 52 1.19 18.96 2.54
N VAL A 53 0.95 17.67 2.34
CA VAL A 53 1.73 16.83 1.40
C VAL A 53 1.63 17.30 -0.05
N THR A 54 0.59 18.04 -0.41
CA THR A 54 0.41 18.62 -1.75
C THR A 54 1.31 19.84 -2.00
N ASN A 55 1.80 20.46 -0.92
CA ASN A 55 2.79 21.53 -0.99
C ASN A 55 4.19 20.92 -1.06
N SER A 56 4.75 20.84 -2.26
CA SER A 56 6.06 20.20 -2.50
C SER A 56 7.22 20.89 -1.76
N LEU A 57 7.16 22.19 -1.51
CA LEU A 57 8.19 22.91 -0.75
C LEU A 57 8.14 22.52 0.73
N GLU A 58 6.95 22.52 1.32
CA GLU A 58 6.73 22.13 2.71
C GLU A 58 7.13 20.66 2.94
N LEU A 59 6.71 19.78 2.04
CA LEU A 59 7.09 18.38 2.09
C LEU A 59 8.60 18.21 2.01
N ASN A 60 9.26 18.88 1.05
CA ASN A 60 10.71 18.83 0.90
C ASN A 60 11.44 19.30 2.17
N GLU A 61 11.05 20.43 2.76
CA GLU A 61 11.65 20.91 4.00
C GLU A 61 11.45 19.93 5.17
N PHE A 62 10.25 19.39 5.27
CA PHE A 62 9.88 18.47 6.37
C PHE A 62 10.69 17.18 6.37
N ILE A 63 10.96 16.61 5.20
CA ILE A 63 11.68 15.33 5.08
C ILE A 63 13.22 15.46 5.12
N GLN A 64 13.79 16.67 5.19
CA GLN A 64 15.25 16.86 5.12
C GLN A 64 16.01 16.12 6.22
N VAL A 65 15.41 16.00 7.39
CA VAL A 65 16.03 15.33 8.56
C VAL A 65 15.95 13.82 8.51
N ALA A 66 15.26 13.24 7.52
CA ALA A 66 15.01 11.82 7.43
C ALA A 66 16.23 11.03 6.92
N ASP A 67 16.52 9.89 7.54
CA ASP A 67 17.32 8.82 6.97
C ASP A 67 16.48 7.99 5.99
N LEU A 68 15.19 7.81 6.31
CA LEU A 68 14.20 7.11 5.50
C LEU A 68 12.85 7.83 5.59
N VAL A 69 12.16 7.94 4.47
CA VAL A 69 10.78 8.43 4.44
C VAL A 69 9.81 7.24 4.31
N LEU A 70 8.74 7.27 5.09
CA LEU A 70 7.62 6.33 5.00
C LEU A 70 6.39 7.09 4.49
N LEU A 71 5.86 6.72 3.33
CA LEU A 71 4.71 7.37 2.71
C LEU A 71 3.47 6.51 2.90
N ALA A 72 2.50 7.04 3.67
CA ALA A 72 1.27 6.34 4.07
C ALA A 72 0.04 7.24 3.87
N VAL A 73 -0.07 7.82 2.68
CA VAL A 73 -1.15 8.74 2.29
C VAL A 73 -2.21 8.04 1.43
N PRO A 74 -3.43 8.60 1.30
CA PRO A 74 -4.41 8.12 0.33
C PRO A 74 -3.86 8.05 -1.10
N GLY A 75 -4.33 7.08 -1.89
CA GLY A 75 -3.78 6.75 -3.20
C GLY A 75 -3.64 7.93 -4.15
N HIS A 76 -4.64 8.81 -4.22
CA HIS A 76 -4.64 9.98 -5.10
C HIS A 76 -3.55 11.03 -4.79
N LEU A 77 -2.93 10.96 -3.60
CA LEU A 77 -1.81 11.82 -3.20
C LEU A 77 -0.45 11.14 -3.39
N GLY A 78 -0.43 9.81 -3.47
CA GLY A 78 0.79 9.00 -3.38
C GLY A 78 1.81 9.32 -4.46
N PHE A 79 1.43 9.30 -5.73
CA PHE A 79 2.37 9.47 -6.85
C PHE A 79 3.09 10.84 -6.85
N ALA A 80 2.35 11.92 -6.60
CA ALA A 80 2.92 13.27 -6.55
C ALA A 80 3.87 13.45 -5.35
N ALA A 81 3.47 12.92 -4.19
CA ALA A 81 4.30 12.94 -2.98
C ALA A 81 5.56 12.10 -3.16
N LEU A 82 5.45 10.86 -3.68
CA LEU A 82 6.59 9.99 -3.97
C LEU A 82 7.59 10.66 -4.91
N LYS A 83 7.11 11.26 -6.00
CA LYS A 83 7.95 12.01 -6.93
C LYS A 83 8.72 13.16 -6.26
N THR A 84 8.08 13.88 -5.33
CA THR A 84 8.70 14.96 -4.57
C THR A 84 9.76 14.41 -3.63
N ILE A 85 9.50 13.30 -2.93
CA ILE A 85 10.45 12.66 -2.02
C ILE A 85 11.69 12.18 -2.77
N ILE A 86 11.51 11.50 -3.90
CA ILE A 86 12.61 11.05 -4.77
C ILE A 86 13.46 12.24 -5.23
N LYS A 87 12.84 13.33 -5.72
CA LYS A 87 13.54 14.56 -6.12
C LYS A 87 14.32 15.22 -4.98
N SER A 88 13.90 15.01 -3.75
CA SER A 88 14.58 15.51 -2.54
C SER A 88 15.79 14.65 -2.14
N GLY A 89 16.11 13.59 -2.90
CA GLY A 89 17.24 12.71 -2.63
C GLY A 89 17.03 11.82 -1.41
N LYS A 90 15.78 11.44 -1.09
CA LYS A 90 15.46 10.60 0.06
C LYS A 90 15.01 9.20 -0.34
N ASN A 91 15.56 8.21 0.36
CA ASN A 91 15.02 6.84 0.28
C ASN A 91 13.60 6.81 0.83
N VAL A 92 12.74 6.02 0.23
CA VAL A 92 11.32 5.98 0.58
C VAL A 92 10.73 4.58 0.51
N VAL A 93 9.86 4.27 1.46
CA VAL A 93 8.94 3.13 1.42
C VAL A 93 7.53 3.70 1.26
N ASP A 94 6.83 3.28 0.22
CA ASP A 94 5.49 3.77 -0.12
C ASP A 94 4.46 2.65 -0.05
N ILE A 95 3.43 2.86 0.77
CA ILE A 95 2.29 1.95 0.91
C ILE A 95 1.01 2.49 0.27
N SER A 96 1.08 3.64 -0.41
CA SER A 96 -0.10 4.25 -1.02
C SER A 96 -0.62 3.43 -2.22
N PHE A 97 -1.94 3.46 -2.42
CA PHE A 97 -2.62 2.71 -3.49
C PHE A 97 -3.00 3.64 -4.65
N SER A 98 -2.00 4.25 -5.31
CA SER A 98 -2.20 5.19 -6.42
C SER A 98 -2.72 4.53 -7.69
N ASN A 99 -3.35 5.32 -8.56
CA ASN A 99 -3.74 4.89 -9.92
C ASN A 99 -2.56 4.78 -10.88
N GLU A 100 -1.57 5.64 -10.67
CA GLU A 100 -0.41 5.77 -11.54
C GLU A 100 0.51 4.56 -11.41
N ASN A 101 1.28 4.32 -12.45
CA ASN A 101 2.34 3.31 -12.42
C ASN A 101 3.60 3.91 -11.79
N PHE A 102 3.91 3.51 -10.57
CA PHE A 102 5.11 3.98 -9.86
C PHE A 102 6.43 3.71 -10.59
N LEU A 103 6.49 2.70 -11.45
CA LEU A 103 7.69 2.38 -12.24
C LEU A 103 8.07 3.50 -13.24
N GLU A 104 7.16 4.44 -13.54
CA GLU A 104 7.48 5.65 -14.30
C GLU A 104 8.50 6.56 -13.59
N LEU A 105 8.67 6.39 -12.28
CA LEU A 105 9.65 7.13 -11.49
C LEU A 105 11.01 6.43 -11.38
N ASP A 106 11.20 5.25 -11.97
CA ASP A 106 12.44 4.47 -11.89
C ASP A 106 13.67 5.24 -12.40
N ALA A 107 13.55 5.87 -13.57
CA ALA A 107 14.65 6.69 -14.12
C ALA A 107 15.00 7.85 -13.17
N LEU A 108 14.01 8.54 -12.61
CA LEU A 108 14.22 9.62 -11.67
C LEU A 108 14.89 9.12 -10.38
N ALA A 109 14.48 7.99 -9.85
CA ALA A 109 15.09 7.40 -8.64
C ALA A 109 16.57 7.03 -8.88
N LYS A 110 16.90 6.46 -10.04
CA LYS A 110 18.25 6.16 -10.47
C LYS A 110 19.11 7.43 -10.62
N ASP A 111 18.58 8.46 -11.25
CA ASP A 111 19.28 9.74 -11.43
C ASP A 111 19.57 10.43 -10.10
N MET A 112 18.65 10.31 -9.13
CA MET A 112 18.82 10.87 -7.79
C MET A 112 19.62 9.96 -6.85
N GLY A 113 19.96 8.73 -7.26
CA GLY A 113 20.73 7.78 -6.45
C GLY A 113 19.97 7.30 -5.21
N VAL A 114 18.63 7.20 -5.27
CA VAL A 114 17.79 6.79 -4.15
C VAL A 114 17.08 5.46 -4.41
N THR A 115 16.70 4.81 -3.34
CA THR A 115 15.84 3.61 -3.37
C THR A 115 14.41 4.00 -3.02
N ALA A 116 13.47 3.66 -3.90
CA ALA A 116 12.04 3.78 -3.66
C ALA A 116 11.40 2.38 -3.68
N ALA A 117 11.02 1.87 -2.52
CA ALA A 117 10.24 0.65 -2.39
C ALA A 117 8.76 1.02 -2.49
N VAL A 118 8.11 0.63 -3.58
CA VAL A 118 6.71 0.93 -3.88
C VAL A 118 5.84 -0.31 -3.79
N ASP A 119 4.52 -0.14 -3.74
CA ASP A 119 3.58 -1.24 -3.50
C ASP A 119 4.01 -2.07 -2.26
N ALA A 120 4.43 -1.38 -1.19
CA ALA A 120 5.04 -1.99 -0.01
C ALA A 120 4.07 -2.12 1.17
N GLY A 121 2.76 -2.20 0.87
CA GLY A 121 1.70 -2.37 1.87
C GLY A 121 1.43 -3.83 2.23
N LEU A 122 0.20 -4.10 2.66
CA LEU A 122 -0.27 -5.47 2.91
C LEU A 122 -0.53 -6.18 1.57
N ALA A 123 -1.38 -5.60 0.72
CA ALA A 123 -1.73 -6.09 -0.61
C ALA A 123 -2.16 -4.89 -1.49
N PRO A 124 -1.35 -4.47 -2.44
CA PRO A 124 -0.02 -4.98 -2.80
C PRO A 124 1.04 -4.76 -1.71
N GLY A 125 1.97 -5.71 -1.59
CA GLY A 125 3.11 -5.60 -0.67
C GLY A 125 3.62 -6.95 -0.20
N ILE A 126 3.11 -7.51 0.88
CA ILE A 126 3.59 -8.79 1.42
C ILE A 126 3.62 -9.89 0.35
N PRO A 127 2.56 -10.12 -0.46
CA PRO A 127 2.60 -11.11 -1.52
C PRO A 127 3.66 -10.81 -2.58
N ASN A 128 3.92 -9.52 -2.87
CA ASN A 128 4.95 -9.11 -3.83
C ASN A 128 6.34 -9.52 -3.35
N PHE A 129 6.63 -9.29 -2.06
CA PHE A 129 7.91 -9.69 -1.45
C PHE A 129 8.08 -11.20 -1.41
N LEU A 130 7.03 -11.94 -1.04
CA LEU A 130 7.04 -13.41 -1.04
C LEU A 130 7.24 -13.96 -2.44
N LEU A 131 6.56 -13.39 -3.44
CA LEU A 131 6.75 -13.77 -4.85
C LEU A 131 8.20 -13.57 -5.28
N GLY A 132 8.79 -12.39 -5.02
CA GLY A 132 10.17 -12.10 -5.38
C GLY A 132 11.17 -13.01 -4.67
N TYR A 133 10.92 -13.34 -3.40
CA TYR A 133 11.75 -14.27 -2.64
C TYR A 133 11.74 -15.67 -3.27
N HIS A 134 10.55 -16.23 -3.51
CA HIS A 134 10.42 -17.57 -4.08
C HIS A 134 10.85 -17.66 -5.53
N ASP A 135 10.67 -16.60 -6.32
CA ASP A 135 11.14 -16.55 -7.71
C ASP A 135 12.67 -16.65 -7.81
N SER A 136 13.38 -16.20 -6.77
CA SER A 136 14.84 -16.37 -6.69
C SER A 136 15.29 -17.79 -6.38
N GLU A 137 14.41 -18.65 -5.87
CA GLU A 137 14.72 -20.00 -5.41
C GLU A 137 14.12 -21.11 -6.29
N MET A 138 13.02 -20.80 -6.98
CA MET A 138 12.30 -21.78 -7.79
C MET A 138 11.68 -21.15 -9.04
N LYS A 139 11.38 -21.97 -10.06
CA LYS A 139 10.61 -21.52 -11.21
C LYS A 139 9.13 -21.42 -10.85
N ILE A 140 8.57 -20.22 -10.91
CA ILE A 140 7.15 -19.96 -10.70
C ILE A 140 6.44 -19.94 -12.06
N ASN A 141 5.41 -20.76 -12.23
CA ASN A 141 4.59 -20.81 -13.45
C ASN A 141 3.32 -19.98 -13.32
N SER A 142 2.76 -19.93 -12.11
CA SER A 142 1.56 -19.15 -11.80
C SER A 142 1.64 -18.64 -10.36
N PHE A 143 1.04 -17.49 -10.13
CA PHE A 143 0.91 -16.90 -8.81
C PHE A 143 -0.49 -16.32 -8.66
N GLU A 144 -1.13 -16.67 -7.57
CA GLU A 144 -2.44 -16.19 -7.20
C GLU A 144 -2.48 -15.91 -5.71
N TYR A 145 -3.10 -14.81 -5.32
CA TYR A 145 -3.30 -14.53 -3.91
C TYR A 145 -4.63 -13.84 -3.64
N TYR A 146 -5.12 -14.08 -2.46
CA TYR A 146 -6.40 -13.59 -1.96
C TYR A 146 -6.14 -12.66 -0.78
N VAL A 147 -6.85 -11.54 -0.75
CA VAL A 147 -6.79 -10.60 0.37
C VAL A 147 -8.20 -10.19 0.77
N GLY A 148 -8.43 -10.11 2.08
CA GLY A 148 -9.71 -9.68 2.62
C GLY A 148 -9.56 -8.90 3.91
N GLY A 149 -10.46 -7.94 4.12
CA GLY A 149 -10.53 -7.10 5.31
C GLY A 149 -11.88 -7.23 5.99
N LEU A 150 -12.16 -8.37 6.63
CA LEU A 150 -13.45 -8.65 7.22
C LEU A 150 -13.53 -8.26 8.70
N PRO A 151 -14.66 -7.71 9.18
CA PRO A 151 -14.84 -7.44 10.60
C PRO A 151 -15.01 -8.75 11.37
N LYS A 152 -14.36 -8.86 12.54
CA LYS A 152 -14.53 -10.04 13.43
C LYS A 152 -15.98 -10.29 13.84
N ASN A 153 -16.76 -9.21 13.95
CA ASN A 153 -18.17 -9.23 14.28
C ASN A 153 -18.94 -8.47 13.20
N PRO A 154 -19.30 -9.14 12.08
CA PRO A 154 -20.02 -8.52 10.99
C PRO A 154 -21.39 -8.03 11.47
N GLN A 155 -21.79 -6.83 11.05
CA GLN A 155 -23.07 -6.22 11.39
C GLN A 155 -23.86 -5.89 10.14
N PRO A 156 -25.17 -6.17 10.11
CA PRO A 156 -26.01 -5.79 8.98
C PRO A 156 -26.07 -4.23 8.87
N PRO A 157 -26.33 -3.66 7.69
CA PRO A 157 -26.69 -4.36 6.45
C PRO A 157 -25.51 -4.81 5.59
N PHE A 158 -24.30 -4.31 5.80
CA PHE A 158 -23.21 -4.48 4.85
C PHE A 158 -22.23 -5.60 5.23
N PHE A 159 -22.23 -6.06 6.48
CA PHE A 159 -21.28 -7.07 6.98
C PHE A 159 -19.80 -6.74 6.70
N TYR A 160 -19.51 -5.50 6.36
CA TYR A 160 -18.21 -4.99 5.93
C TYR A 160 -17.79 -3.78 6.77
N LYS A 161 -16.49 -3.62 6.94
CA LYS A 161 -15.91 -2.43 7.55
C LYS A 161 -14.59 -2.12 6.85
N ALA A 162 -14.48 -0.93 6.24
CA ALA A 162 -13.26 -0.52 5.55
C ALA A 162 -12.03 -0.57 6.47
N PRO A 163 -11.02 -1.39 6.16
CA PRO A 163 -9.80 -1.51 6.96
C PRO A 163 -8.77 -0.40 6.68
N PHE A 164 -8.96 0.36 5.60
CA PHE A 164 -8.11 1.45 5.13
C PHE A 164 -8.97 2.61 4.60
N SER A 165 -8.38 3.53 3.82
CA SER A 165 -9.09 4.69 3.27
C SER A 165 -10.38 4.30 2.53
N PRO A 166 -11.57 4.81 2.92
CA PRO A 166 -12.82 4.50 2.22
C PRO A 166 -12.82 4.89 0.74
N THR A 167 -12.08 5.93 0.37
CA THR A 167 -11.92 6.35 -1.03
C THR A 167 -11.17 5.28 -1.81
N ASP A 168 -10.07 4.76 -1.26
CA ASP A 168 -9.27 3.74 -1.91
C ASP A 168 -10.03 2.39 -2.00
N VAL A 169 -10.90 2.09 -1.02
CA VAL A 169 -11.83 0.94 -1.09
C VAL A 169 -12.78 1.07 -2.27
N ILE A 170 -13.38 2.25 -2.48
CA ILE A 170 -14.28 2.48 -3.63
C ILE A 170 -13.50 2.34 -4.94
N GLU A 171 -12.29 2.86 -5.00
CA GLU A 171 -11.44 2.72 -6.18
C GLU A 171 -11.10 1.26 -6.49
N GLU A 172 -10.78 0.47 -5.47
CA GLU A 172 -10.51 -0.97 -5.61
C GLU A 172 -11.69 -1.70 -6.27
N TYR A 173 -12.92 -1.38 -5.87
CA TYR A 173 -14.13 -2.05 -6.39
C TYR A 173 -14.68 -1.47 -7.69
N THR A 174 -14.11 -0.39 -8.21
CA THR A 174 -14.56 0.24 -9.45
C THR A 174 -13.52 0.21 -10.57
N ARG A 175 -12.24 0.13 -10.22
CA ARG A 175 -11.12 0.10 -11.15
C ARG A 175 -11.07 -1.27 -11.86
N PRO A 176 -10.90 -1.30 -13.21
CA PRO A 176 -10.73 -2.57 -13.92
C PRO A 176 -9.55 -3.38 -13.36
N ALA A 177 -9.78 -4.64 -13.07
CA ALA A 177 -8.79 -5.57 -12.55
C ALA A 177 -7.82 -5.97 -13.66
N ARG A 178 -6.55 -5.60 -13.53
CA ARG A 178 -5.48 -6.00 -14.44
C ARG A 178 -4.84 -7.29 -13.94
N MET A 179 -4.64 -8.24 -14.84
CA MET A 179 -4.04 -9.53 -14.54
C MET A 179 -3.18 -10.04 -15.69
N MET A 180 -2.35 -11.03 -15.44
CA MET A 180 -1.55 -11.71 -16.46
C MET A 180 -2.20 -13.06 -16.76
N ILE A 181 -2.62 -13.27 -18.00
CA ILE A 181 -3.19 -14.55 -18.47
C ILE A 181 -2.46 -14.98 -19.74
N ASN A 182 -1.87 -16.16 -19.71
CA ASN A 182 -1.07 -16.70 -20.82
C ASN A 182 0.05 -15.75 -21.30
N GLY A 183 0.63 -14.97 -20.38
CA GLY A 183 1.70 -14.02 -20.69
C GLY A 183 1.23 -12.68 -21.26
N GLU A 184 -0.07 -12.43 -21.30
CA GLU A 184 -0.65 -11.15 -21.75
C GLU A 184 -1.35 -10.44 -20.63
N ILE A 185 -1.15 -9.11 -20.52
CA ILE A 185 -1.88 -8.28 -19.56
C ILE A 185 -3.30 -8.05 -20.10
N VAL A 186 -4.28 -8.53 -19.35
CA VAL A 186 -5.70 -8.34 -19.64
C VAL A 186 -6.35 -7.52 -18.53
N ALA A 187 -7.42 -6.80 -18.87
CA ALA A 187 -8.23 -6.07 -17.90
C ALA A 187 -9.65 -6.66 -17.90
N LYS A 188 -10.16 -6.98 -16.72
CA LYS A 188 -11.53 -7.44 -16.51
C LYS A 188 -12.28 -6.42 -15.65
N PRO A 189 -13.63 -6.38 -15.71
CA PRO A 189 -14.40 -5.57 -14.78
C PRO A 189 -14.05 -5.92 -13.33
N ALA A 190 -14.00 -4.93 -12.46
CA ALA A 190 -13.95 -5.19 -11.02
C ALA A 190 -15.19 -6.00 -10.59
N LEU A 191 -15.07 -6.75 -9.50
CA LEU A 191 -16.12 -7.61 -8.96
C LEU A 191 -16.62 -8.69 -9.94
N SER A 192 -15.83 -9.03 -10.96
CA SER A 192 -16.17 -10.09 -11.90
C SER A 192 -15.61 -11.44 -11.48
N GLU A 193 -16.13 -12.51 -12.09
CA GLU A 193 -15.69 -13.89 -11.88
C GLU A 193 -15.77 -14.31 -10.41
N ILE A 194 -16.92 -14.07 -9.81
CA ILE A 194 -17.19 -14.42 -8.42
C ILE A 194 -17.08 -15.94 -8.24
N GLU A 195 -16.27 -16.35 -7.29
CA GLU A 195 -16.13 -17.75 -6.90
C GLU A 195 -16.29 -17.93 -5.38
N ARG A 196 -16.83 -19.06 -4.96
CA ARG A 196 -16.95 -19.38 -3.54
C ARG A 196 -15.77 -20.19 -3.08
N MET A 197 -15.11 -19.70 -2.05
CA MET A 197 -13.95 -20.31 -1.43
C MET A 197 -14.17 -20.53 0.05
N ASN A 198 -13.64 -21.64 0.56
CA ASN A 198 -13.61 -21.90 2.00
C ASN A 198 -12.23 -21.59 2.55
N PHE A 199 -12.17 -20.70 3.53
CA PHE A 199 -10.94 -20.36 4.25
C PHE A 199 -10.98 -20.97 5.65
N ASP A 200 -9.92 -21.68 6.02
CA ASP A 200 -9.78 -22.26 7.34
C ASP A 200 -9.95 -21.21 8.44
N ASN A 201 -10.78 -21.47 9.43
CA ASN A 201 -11.10 -20.60 10.57
C ASN A 201 -11.87 -19.30 10.21
N VAL A 202 -12.22 -19.06 8.95
CA VAL A 202 -13.02 -17.91 8.51
C VAL A 202 -14.37 -18.36 7.98
N GLY A 203 -14.40 -19.41 7.16
CA GLY A 203 -15.60 -19.95 6.54
C GLY A 203 -15.67 -19.73 5.03
N ASN A 204 -16.88 -19.77 4.47
CA ASN A 204 -17.09 -19.54 3.04
C ASN A 204 -17.16 -18.05 2.76
N LEU A 205 -16.40 -17.62 1.76
CA LEU A 205 -16.37 -16.25 1.26
C LEU A 205 -16.56 -16.24 -0.25
N GLU A 206 -17.02 -15.13 -0.78
CA GLU A 206 -17.04 -14.88 -2.21
C GLU A 206 -15.80 -14.08 -2.59
N ALA A 207 -14.96 -14.66 -3.45
CA ALA A 207 -13.76 -14.03 -4.01
C ALA A 207 -14.05 -13.49 -5.41
N PHE A 208 -13.50 -12.34 -5.76
CA PHE A 208 -13.73 -11.68 -7.05
C PHE A 208 -12.51 -10.85 -7.50
N ASN A 209 -12.43 -10.57 -8.80
CA ASN A 209 -11.31 -9.84 -9.37
C ASN A 209 -11.26 -8.37 -8.94
N THR A 210 -10.10 -7.91 -8.46
CA THR A 210 -9.79 -6.50 -8.21
C THR A 210 -8.37 -6.14 -8.68
N ASP A 211 -8.02 -4.84 -8.77
CA ASP A 211 -6.75 -4.37 -9.33
C ASP A 211 -5.65 -4.25 -8.26
N GLY A 212 -5.02 -5.34 -7.89
CA GLY A 212 -3.98 -5.37 -6.85
C GLY A 212 -2.60 -5.84 -7.26
N LEU A 213 -2.40 -6.36 -8.48
CA LEU A 213 -1.09 -6.84 -8.94
C LEU A 213 -0.08 -5.72 -9.19
N ARG A 214 -0.52 -4.62 -9.81
CA ARG A 214 0.24 -3.38 -9.99
C ARG A 214 1.67 -3.59 -10.53
N SER A 215 2.70 -3.31 -9.73
CA SER A 215 4.11 -3.37 -10.15
C SER A 215 4.54 -4.77 -10.61
N ILE A 216 4.02 -5.84 -10.01
CA ILE A 216 4.43 -7.20 -10.37
C ILE A 216 3.98 -7.61 -11.78
N LEU A 217 2.95 -7.01 -12.34
CA LEU A 217 2.57 -7.21 -13.75
C LEU A 217 3.71 -6.86 -14.72
N PHE A 218 4.58 -5.95 -14.33
CA PHE A 218 5.68 -5.46 -15.18
C PHE A 218 7.04 -6.00 -14.75
N THR A 219 7.23 -6.28 -13.46
CA THR A 219 8.50 -6.78 -12.92
C THR A 219 8.62 -8.29 -12.96
N MET A 220 7.48 -9.02 -12.98
CA MET A 220 7.41 -10.48 -13.00
C MET A 220 6.78 -11.01 -14.32
N ASN A 221 7.09 -10.36 -15.44
CA ASN A 221 6.52 -10.66 -16.76
C ASN A 221 6.92 -12.02 -17.36
N HIS A 222 7.87 -12.71 -16.75
CA HIS A 222 8.24 -14.09 -17.08
C HIS A 222 7.25 -15.12 -16.51
N ILE A 223 6.43 -14.74 -15.54
CA ILE A 223 5.33 -15.56 -14.99
C ILE A 223 4.10 -15.34 -15.86
N THR A 224 3.60 -16.41 -16.46
CA THR A 224 2.53 -16.31 -17.48
C THR A 224 1.12 -16.20 -16.91
N CYS A 225 0.95 -16.41 -15.59
CA CYS A 225 -0.33 -16.31 -14.91
C CYS A 225 -0.13 -15.60 -13.56
N LEU A 226 -0.68 -14.38 -13.43
CA LEU A 226 -0.70 -13.60 -12.20
C LEU A 226 -2.13 -13.16 -11.94
N LEU A 227 -2.71 -13.57 -10.81
CA LEU A 227 -4.07 -13.25 -10.41
C LEU A 227 -4.10 -12.58 -9.05
N TYR A 228 -4.99 -11.64 -8.88
CA TYR A 228 -5.31 -10.98 -7.61
C TYR A 228 -6.81 -10.98 -7.40
N THR A 229 -7.22 -11.42 -6.25
CA THR A 229 -8.63 -11.58 -5.91
C THR A 229 -8.88 -11.01 -4.52
N SER A 230 -9.89 -10.17 -4.39
CA SER A 230 -10.40 -9.71 -3.09
C SER A 230 -11.61 -10.54 -2.70
N ASP A 231 -11.91 -10.58 -1.40
CA ASP A 231 -13.08 -11.24 -0.87
C ASP A 231 -14.15 -10.25 -0.37
N ALA A 232 -15.41 -10.67 -0.46
CA ALA A 232 -16.52 -10.04 0.24
C ALA A 232 -17.10 -11.03 1.24
N ALA A 233 -17.67 -10.52 2.33
CA ALA A 233 -18.45 -11.35 3.25
C ALA A 233 -19.66 -11.93 2.52
N ASP A 234 -19.90 -13.24 2.71
CA ASP A 234 -21.13 -13.89 2.26
C ASP A 234 -22.36 -13.19 2.87
N GLU A 235 -23.45 -13.07 2.10
CA GLU A 235 -24.75 -12.64 2.61
C GLU A 235 -25.36 -13.66 3.57
#